data_80278074edee12c43eb98783024e2621
#
_entry.id   80278074edee12c43eb98783024e2621
#
_cell.length_a   1.000
_cell.length_b   1.000
_cell.length_c   1.000
_cell.angle_alpha   90.00
_cell.angle_beta   90.00
_cell.angle_gamma   90.00
#
_symmetry.space_group_name_H-M   'P 1'
#
loop_
_entity.id
_entity.type
_entity.pdbx_description
1 polymer ?
#
loop_
_entity_poly.entity_id
_entity_poly.type
_entity_poly.pdbx_seq_one_letter_code
_entity_poly.pdbx_strand_id
1 'polypeptide(L)'
;MKNYKITVLRGDGIGPEIVNECIKVLDKAGEKFGFSFDYNDQLLGGCAIDATGVPYPAETAAACKASDAVLLGAVGGPKWDDQPGSNRPEKGLLAIREDLCLFANLRPAKIFAPLKSASPIKEEIIGDGLDILIVRELTGGIYFGDRGTYEENGVVGAYDTERYTYPEIKRIVRAGFEYAMKRDKRLTCVDKANVLDSSRLWRKIVEETKADYPQVEVSYMYVDNCAMQLVRNPNQFDVIVTSNIFGDILSDEASMISGSIGMLASASLAEGTFGLYEPIHGSAPDIAGQGKADPLATILSGAMMLRYTFGEMEAAQAIEDAVDQALTQARTPDIYEEGFRPVTTAQMGDLVAGLL
;
A
#
# COMPACT_ATOMS: atom_id res chain seq x y z
N MET A 1 -8.69 1.94 29.44
CA MET A 1 -7.69 1.86 28.36
C MET A 1 -8.43 1.41 27.11
N LYS A 2 -8.26 2.06 25.97
CA LYS A 2 -8.83 1.57 24.70
C LYS A 2 -8.12 0.27 24.33
N ASN A 3 -8.87 -0.71 23.81
CA ASN A 3 -8.32 -1.97 23.31
C ASN A 3 -8.83 -2.21 21.90
N TYR A 4 -7.92 -2.34 20.92
CA TYR A 4 -8.22 -2.48 19.51
C TYR A 4 -8.02 -3.93 19.07
N LYS A 5 -8.96 -4.48 18.31
CA LYS A 5 -8.89 -5.83 17.76
C LYS A 5 -8.28 -5.82 16.37
N ILE A 6 -7.19 -6.51 16.19
CA ILE A 6 -6.47 -6.59 14.92
C ILE A 6 -6.41 -8.04 14.46
N THR A 7 -6.91 -8.33 13.27
CA THR A 7 -6.58 -9.60 12.59
C THR A 7 -5.22 -9.47 11.94
N VAL A 8 -4.31 -10.39 12.30
CA VAL A 8 -2.94 -10.42 11.79
C VAL A 8 -2.80 -11.53 10.77
N LEU A 9 -2.44 -11.16 9.56
CA LEU A 9 -2.18 -12.05 8.43
C LEU A 9 -0.69 -12.00 8.11
N ARG A 10 0.10 -12.91 8.70
CA ARG A 10 1.57 -12.89 8.52
C ARG A 10 1.96 -13.18 7.08
N GLY A 11 1.19 -14.06 6.40
CA GLY A 11 1.37 -14.41 5.00
C GLY A 11 2.61 -15.26 4.73
N ASP A 12 3.31 -14.95 3.64
CA ASP A 12 4.36 -15.76 3.04
C ASP A 12 5.74 -15.06 3.10
N GLY A 13 6.81 -15.82 2.86
CA GLY A 13 8.16 -15.31 2.72
C GLY A 13 8.65 -14.50 3.92
N ILE A 14 9.02 -13.23 3.72
CA ILE A 14 9.48 -12.33 4.79
C ILE A 14 8.34 -11.82 5.68
N GLY A 15 7.07 -12.05 5.29
CA GLY A 15 5.90 -11.55 6.00
C GLY A 15 5.90 -11.80 7.51
N PRO A 16 6.16 -13.03 8.00
CA PRO A 16 6.20 -13.30 9.44
C PRO A 16 7.24 -12.47 10.21
N GLU A 17 8.44 -12.25 9.64
CA GLU A 17 9.50 -11.53 10.33
C GLU A 17 9.22 -10.01 10.38
N ILE A 18 8.72 -9.40 9.31
CA ILE A 18 8.41 -7.96 9.29
C ILE A 18 7.18 -7.60 10.13
N VAL A 19 6.17 -8.49 10.17
CA VAL A 19 4.97 -8.32 11.01
C VAL A 19 5.31 -8.39 12.49
N ASN A 20 6.23 -9.28 12.91
CA ASN A 20 6.69 -9.34 14.29
C ASN A 20 7.28 -8.01 14.75
N GLU A 21 8.07 -7.35 13.91
CA GLU A 21 8.67 -6.07 14.24
C GLU A 21 7.63 -4.93 14.28
N CYS A 22 6.65 -4.95 13.39
CA CYS A 22 5.53 -4.01 13.43
C CYS A 22 4.73 -4.14 14.74
N ILE A 23 4.36 -5.37 15.15
CA ILE A 23 3.64 -5.63 16.40
C ILE A 23 4.43 -5.11 17.61
N LYS A 24 5.74 -5.38 17.67
CA LYS A 24 6.62 -4.88 18.72
C LYS A 24 6.57 -3.35 18.86
N VAL A 25 6.62 -2.62 17.73
CA VAL A 25 6.56 -1.16 17.70
C VAL A 25 5.17 -0.65 18.08
N LEU A 26 4.10 -1.31 17.60
CA LEU A 26 2.71 -0.98 17.96
C LEU A 26 2.45 -1.14 19.46
N ASP A 27 2.92 -2.26 20.06
CA ASP A 27 2.78 -2.51 21.50
C ASP A 27 3.52 -1.44 22.31
N LYS A 28 4.72 -1.06 21.87
CA LYS A 28 5.49 0.01 22.53
C LYS A 28 4.78 1.37 22.44
N ALA A 29 4.19 1.69 21.30
CA ALA A 29 3.35 2.88 21.14
C ALA A 29 2.10 2.81 22.05
N GLY A 30 1.45 1.64 22.14
CA GLY A 30 0.32 1.41 23.04
C GLY A 30 0.68 1.66 24.52
N GLU A 31 1.81 1.15 24.97
CA GLU A 31 2.34 1.42 26.33
C GLU A 31 2.53 2.92 26.58
N LYS A 32 3.11 3.64 25.62
CA LYS A 32 3.42 5.06 25.76
C LYS A 32 2.16 5.95 25.71
N PHE A 33 1.20 5.65 24.83
CA PHE A 33 0.04 6.50 24.57
C PHE A 33 -1.26 6.02 25.23
N GLY A 34 -1.26 4.89 25.95
CA GLY A 34 -2.35 4.46 26.81
C GLY A 34 -3.47 3.68 26.10
N PHE A 35 -3.12 2.83 25.13
CA PHE A 35 -4.02 1.86 24.50
C PHE A 35 -3.36 0.48 24.39
N SER A 36 -4.12 -0.54 23.99
CA SER A 36 -3.63 -1.92 23.83
C SER A 36 -4.28 -2.57 22.62
N PHE A 37 -3.73 -3.73 22.23
CA PHE A 37 -4.22 -4.49 21.10
C PHE A 37 -4.58 -5.94 21.51
N ASP A 38 -5.57 -6.50 20.84
CA ASP A 38 -5.95 -7.90 20.85
C ASP A 38 -5.69 -8.45 19.44
N TYR A 39 -4.62 -9.24 19.30
CA TYR A 39 -4.16 -9.77 18.03
C TYR A 39 -4.76 -11.16 17.78
N ASN A 40 -5.37 -11.35 16.61
CA ASN A 40 -5.90 -12.62 16.14
C ASN A 40 -5.15 -13.06 14.88
N ASP A 41 -4.21 -14.00 15.03
CA ASP A 41 -3.43 -14.53 13.91
C ASP A 41 -4.29 -15.44 13.03
N GLN A 42 -4.31 -15.19 11.72
CA GLN A 42 -5.05 -15.94 10.72
C GLN A 42 -4.19 -16.21 9.48
N LEU A 43 -4.62 -17.12 8.61
CA LEU A 43 -3.87 -17.53 7.40
C LEU A 43 -4.40 -16.83 6.16
N LEU A 44 -3.49 -16.34 5.30
CA LEU A 44 -3.80 -15.80 3.98
C LEU A 44 -2.66 -16.11 3.01
N GLY A 45 -2.97 -16.36 1.74
CA GLY A 45 -1.98 -16.57 0.69
C GLY A 45 -1.50 -18.01 0.60
N GLY A 46 -0.22 -18.21 0.32
CA GLY A 46 0.38 -19.52 0.13
C GLY A 46 0.39 -20.38 1.38
N CYS A 47 0.64 -19.82 2.54
CA CYS A 47 0.57 -20.54 3.80
C CYS A 47 -0.86 -21.05 4.10
N ALA A 48 -1.89 -20.31 3.67
CA ALA A 48 -3.27 -20.74 3.76
C ALA A 48 -3.57 -21.90 2.81
N ILE A 49 -3.08 -21.86 1.57
CA ILE A 49 -3.19 -22.97 0.61
C ILE A 49 -2.56 -24.25 1.18
N ASP A 50 -1.36 -24.13 1.74
CA ASP A 50 -0.68 -25.28 2.33
C ASP A 50 -1.45 -25.94 3.49
N ALA A 51 -2.11 -25.11 4.30
CA ALA A 51 -2.83 -25.59 5.49
C ALA A 51 -4.26 -26.04 5.22
N THR A 52 -4.97 -25.37 4.30
CA THR A 52 -6.42 -25.50 4.12
C THR A 52 -6.86 -25.84 2.68
N GLY A 53 -5.94 -25.73 1.71
CA GLY A 53 -6.20 -25.91 0.27
C GLY A 53 -6.75 -24.68 -0.44
N VAL A 54 -7.00 -23.56 0.28
CA VAL A 54 -7.53 -22.31 -0.31
C VAL A 54 -6.73 -21.09 0.16
N PRO A 55 -6.56 -20.06 -0.69
CA PRO A 55 -5.73 -18.89 -0.35
C PRO A 55 -6.40 -17.91 0.64
N TYR A 56 -7.71 -17.97 0.80
CA TYR A 56 -8.50 -17.15 1.72
C TYR A 56 -9.57 -18.00 2.42
N PRO A 57 -9.24 -18.59 3.59
CA PRO A 57 -10.17 -19.44 4.33
C PRO A 57 -11.37 -18.67 4.89
N ALA A 58 -12.52 -19.33 5.03
CA ALA A 58 -13.74 -18.74 5.59
C ALA A 58 -13.54 -18.28 7.05
N GLU A 59 -12.69 -18.96 7.82
CA GLU A 59 -12.34 -18.57 9.19
C GLU A 59 -11.60 -17.23 9.20
N THR A 60 -10.65 -17.04 8.30
CA THR A 60 -9.93 -15.77 8.10
C THR A 60 -10.90 -14.65 7.72
N ALA A 61 -11.83 -14.91 6.79
CA ALA A 61 -12.85 -13.94 6.38
C ALA A 61 -13.73 -13.49 7.57
N ALA A 62 -14.16 -14.44 8.39
CA ALA A 62 -14.95 -14.15 9.59
C ALA A 62 -14.15 -13.35 10.63
N ALA A 63 -12.87 -13.68 10.85
CA ALA A 63 -11.99 -12.97 11.77
C ALA A 63 -11.76 -11.52 11.33
N CYS A 64 -11.46 -11.29 10.05
CA CYS A 64 -11.26 -9.94 9.49
C CYS A 64 -12.50 -9.06 9.67
N LYS A 65 -13.69 -9.59 9.42
CA LYS A 65 -14.97 -8.86 9.60
C LYS A 65 -15.30 -8.55 11.06
N ALA A 66 -14.73 -9.31 12.00
CA ALA A 66 -14.96 -9.14 13.43
C ALA A 66 -13.90 -8.25 14.11
N SER A 67 -12.88 -7.82 13.39
CA SER A 67 -11.81 -6.96 13.89
C SER A 67 -12.03 -5.49 13.55
N ASP A 68 -11.28 -4.62 14.20
CA ASP A 68 -11.30 -3.17 13.94
C ASP A 68 -10.38 -2.80 12.76
N ALA A 69 -9.34 -3.61 12.51
CA ALA A 69 -8.39 -3.46 11.40
C ALA A 69 -7.73 -4.80 11.06
N VAL A 70 -7.09 -4.86 9.90
CA VAL A 70 -6.27 -5.99 9.45
C VAL A 70 -4.84 -5.53 9.21
N LEU A 71 -3.86 -6.25 9.76
CA LEU A 71 -2.44 -6.10 9.48
C LEU A 71 -1.96 -7.28 8.64
N LEU A 72 -1.44 -7.01 7.45
CA LEU A 72 -0.95 -8.03 6.52
C LEU A 72 0.56 -7.86 6.27
N GLY A 73 1.29 -8.98 6.26
CA GLY A 73 2.70 -9.02 5.90
C GLY A 73 2.90 -9.04 4.39
N ALA A 74 3.10 -10.22 3.82
CA ALA A 74 3.31 -10.37 2.38
C ALA A 74 2.66 -11.65 1.86
N VAL A 75 2.37 -11.71 0.56
CA VAL A 75 1.67 -12.83 -0.07
C VAL A 75 2.40 -13.27 -1.33
N GLY A 76 2.43 -14.59 -1.56
CA GLY A 76 2.91 -15.18 -2.79
C GLY A 76 4.32 -15.77 -2.70
N GLY A 77 4.72 -16.37 -3.80
CA GLY A 77 6.06 -16.98 -3.96
C GLY A 77 6.07 -18.10 -4.99
N PRO A 78 7.25 -18.45 -5.54
CA PRO A 78 7.39 -19.39 -6.65
C PRO A 78 6.89 -20.80 -6.34
N LYS A 79 6.77 -21.16 -5.06
CA LYS A 79 6.23 -22.46 -4.62
C LYS A 79 4.82 -22.75 -5.16
N TRP A 80 4.03 -21.71 -5.40
CA TRP A 80 2.63 -21.81 -5.80
C TRP A 80 2.36 -21.41 -7.26
N ASP A 81 3.41 -21.22 -8.08
CA ASP A 81 3.27 -20.83 -9.50
C ASP A 81 2.50 -21.87 -10.34
N ASP A 82 2.64 -23.14 -10.00
CA ASP A 82 1.94 -24.26 -10.67
C ASP A 82 0.49 -24.46 -10.22
N GLN A 83 0.01 -23.67 -9.24
CA GLN A 83 -1.40 -23.73 -8.82
C GLN A 83 -2.33 -23.23 -9.92
N PRO A 84 -3.56 -23.80 -10.03
CA PRO A 84 -4.59 -23.24 -10.90
C PRO A 84 -4.78 -21.75 -10.63
N GLY A 85 -5.03 -20.94 -11.66
CA GLY A 85 -5.15 -19.49 -11.53
C GLY A 85 -6.19 -19.03 -10.51
N SER A 86 -7.21 -19.84 -10.21
CA SER A 86 -8.21 -19.61 -9.18
C SER A 86 -7.69 -19.89 -7.74
N ASN A 87 -6.57 -20.60 -7.59
CA ASN A 87 -6.01 -21.00 -6.28
C ASN A 87 -4.60 -20.47 -6.05
N ARG A 88 -4.20 -19.40 -6.73
CA ARG A 88 -2.93 -18.72 -6.47
C ARG A 88 -3.03 -17.84 -5.22
N PRO A 89 -1.92 -17.63 -4.47
CA PRO A 89 -1.89 -16.77 -3.29
C PRO A 89 -2.48 -15.37 -3.53
N GLU A 90 -2.20 -14.76 -4.69
CA GLU A 90 -2.67 -13.42 -5.09
C GLU A 90 -4.21 -13.36 -5.20
N LYS A 91 -4.87 -14.50 -5.48
CA LYS A 91 -6.34 -14.58 -5.45
C LYS A 91 -6.90 -14.40 -4.05
N GLY A 92 -6.17 -14.83 -3.01
CA GLY A 92 -6.52 -14.55 -1.63
C GLY A 92 -6.50 -13.06 -1.34
N LEU A 93 -5.50 -12.34 -1.85
CA LEU A 93 -5.39 -10.88 -1.68
C LEU A 93 -6.51 -10.12 -2.42
N LEU A 94 -6.87 -10.54 -3.63
CA LEU A 94 -8.00 -9.94 -4.35
C LEU A 94 -9.33 -10.25 -3.64
N ALA A 95 -9.51 -11.48 -3.16
CA ALA A 95 -10.73 -11.90 -2.48
C ALA A 95 -10.96 -11.14 -1.15
N ILE A 96 -9.93 -10.93 -0.33
CA ILE A 96 -10.05 -10.16 0.92
C ILE A 96 -10.37 -8.68 0.64
N ARG A 97 -9.80 -8.08 -0.40
CA ARG A 97 -10.08 -6.69 -0.79
C ARG A 97 -11.54 -6.51 -1.23
N GLU A 98 -12.07 -7.46 -2.00
CA GLU A 98 -13.47 -7.50 -2.42
C GLU A 98 -14.41 -7.74 -1.22
N ASP A 99 -14.14 -8.78 -0.41
CA ASP A 99 -14.97 -9.21 0.73
C ASP A 99 -15.09 -8.13 1.81
N LEU A 100 -14.04 -7.34 2.03
CA LEU A 100 -14.00 -6.23 2.98
C LEU A 100 -14.31 -4.87 2.33
N CYS A 101 -14.67 -4.83 1.04
CA CYS A 101 -14.97 -3.61 0.30
C CYS A 101 -13.86 -2.52 0.37
N LEU A 102 -12.60 -2.92 0.31
CA LEU A 102 -11.43 -2.04 0.44
C LEU A 102 -11.18 -1.31 -0.88
N PHE A 103 -11.90 -0.24 -1.14
CA PHE A 103 -11.90 0.43 -2.45
C PHE A 103 -10.80 1.48 -2.64
N ALA A 104 -10.30 2.07 -1.55
CA ALA A 104 -9.31 3.15 -1.60
C ALA A 104 -7.96 2.68 -1.07
N ASN A 105 -7.00 2.50 -1.97
CA ASN A 105 -5.64 2.15 -1.58
C ASN A 105 -4.77 3.41 -1.57
N LEU A 106 -4.26 3.74 -0.39
CA LEU A 106 -3.38 4.87 -0.15
C LEU A 106 -1.93 4.40 -0.18
N ARG A 107 -1.15 4.95 -1.09
CA ARG A 107 0.27 4.65 -1.29
C ARG A 107 1.08 5.94 -1.21
N PRO A 108 1.59 6.33 -0.04
CA PRO A 108 2.48 7.47 0.08
C PRO A 108 3.86 7.14 -0.50
N ALA A 109 4.36 7.98 -1.40
CA ALA A 109 5.73 7.95 -1.91
C ALA A 109 6.47 9.16 -1.32
N LYS A 110 7.19 8.92 -0.21
CA LYS A 110 7.93 9.94 0.52
C LYS A 110 9.42 9.61 0.51
N ILE A 111 10.26 10.60 0.25
CA ILE A 111 11.71 10.48 0.48
C ILE A 111 12.00 10.85 1.91
N PHE A 112 12.52 9.89 2.66
CA PHE A 112 13.06 10.14 3.99
C PHE A 112 14.41 10.85 3.87
N ALA A 113 14.61 11.93 4.61
CA ALA A 113 15.83 12.75 4.49
C ALA A 113 17.13 11.94 4.59
N PRO A 114 17.25 10.93 5.50
CA PRO A 114 18.45 10.09 5.59
C PRO A 114 18.63 9.11 4.41
N LEU A 115 17.62 8.89 3.58
CA LEU A 115 17.66 8.00 2.39
C LEU A 115 17.73 8.78 1.06
N LYS A 116 17.89 10.09 1.10
CA LYS A 116 17.90 10.93 -0.11
C LYS A 116 18.98 10.49 -1.11
N SER A 117 20.14 10.05 -0.63
CA SER A 117 21.23 9.50 -1.44
C SER A 117 20.91 8.20 -2.16
N ALA A 118 19.93 7.42 -1.65
CA ALA A 118 19.50 6.17 -2.27
C ALA A 118 18.58 6.38 -3.48
N SER A 119 18.04 7.58 -3.68
CA SER A 119 17.21 7.88 -4.83
C SER A 119 18.04 7.84 -6.14
N PRO A 120 17.56 7.15 -7.19
CA PRO A 120 18.20 7.13 -8.49
C PRO A 120 18.02 8.45 -9.26
N ILE A 121 17.20 9.36 -8.76
CA ILE A 121 16.91 10.65 -9.38
C ILE A 121 17.95 11.68 -8.92
N LYS A 122 18.33 12.56 -9.85
CA LYS A 122 19.27 13.65 -9.55
C LYS A 122 18.76 14.52 -8.39
N GLU A 123 19.67 14.89 -7.50
CA GLU A 123 19.35 15.68 -6.32
C GLU A 123 18.66 17.02 -6.65
N GLU A 124 19.04 17.66 -7.76
CA GLU A 124 18.41 18.89 -8.25
C GLU A 124 16.92 18.74 -8.63
N ILE A 125 16.47 17.50 -8.97
CA ILE A 125 15.08 17.19 -9.30
C ILE A 125 14.28 16.93 -8.01
N ILE A 126 14.89 16.24 -7.04
CA ILE A 126 14.28 15.94 -5.75
C ILE A 126 14.09 17.21 -4.91
N GLY A 127 15.03 18.16 -4.99
CA GLY A 127 15.02 19.38 -4.19
C GLY A 127 15.08 19.07 -2.70
N ASP A 128 14.16 19.66 -1.91
CA ASP A 128 14.12 19.48 -0.45
C ASP A 128 13.52 18.15 -0.01
N GLY A 129 12.93 17.39 -0.92
CA GLY A 129 12.30 16.08 -0.65
C GLY A 129 11.12 15.82 -1.58
N LEU A 130 10.49 14.68 -1.38
CA LEU A 130 9.31 14.25 -2.12
C LEU A 130 8.26 13.73 -1.14
N ASP A 131 7.01 14.12 -1.34
CA ASP A 131 5.85 13.59 -0.59
C ASP A 131 4.63 13.58 -1.50
N ILE A 132 4.39 12.46 -2.18
CA ILE A 132 3.25 12.24 -3.08
C ILE A 132 2.34 11.20 -2.46
N LEU A 133 1.03 11.43 -2.45
CA LEU A 133 0.05 10.43 -2.09
C LEU A 133 -0.67 9.92 -3.34
N ILE A 134 -0.53 8.63 -3.65
CA ILE A 134 -1.29 7.97 -4.71
C ILE A 134 -2.53 7.33 -4.09
N VAL A 135 -3.70 7.77 -4.52
CA VAL A 135 -5.02 7.26 -4.18
C VAL A 135 -5.50 6.37 -5.33
N ARG A 136 -5.25 5.07 -5.19
CA ARG A 136 -5.55 4.04 -6.17
C ARG A 136 -6.92 3.45 -5.89
N GLU A 137 -7.80 3.37 -6.90
CA GLU A 137 -8.99 2.53 -6.82
C GLU A 137 -8.57 1.05 -6.79
N LEU A 138 -9.19 0.24 -5.92
CA LEU A 138 -8.66 -1.08 -5.60
C LEU A 138 -9.62 -2.26 -5.91
N THR A 139 -10.90 -2.02 -6.15
CA THR A 139 -11.92 -3.07 -6.26
C THR A 139 -12.65 -3.11 -7.59
N GLY A 140 -12.17 -2.35 -8.58
CA GLY A 140 -12.70 -2.31 -9.95
C GLY A 140 -11.61 -2.45 -11.01
N GLY A 141 -11.95 -2.07 -12.23
CA GLY A 141 -11.04 -2.05 -13.37
C GLY A 141 -10.70 -3.42 -13.92
N ILE A 142 -9.54 -3.52 -14.56
CA ILE A 142 -9.11 -4.72 -15.28
C ILE A 142 -8.85 -5.93 -14.37
N TYR A 143 -8.55 -5.71 -13.08
CA TYR A 143 -8.30 -6.80 -12.13
C TYR A 143 -9.58 -7.51 -11.69
N PHE A 144 -10.74 -6.86 -11.82
CA PHE A 144 -12.05 -7.39 -11.44
C PHE A 144 -13.04 -7.51 -12.61
N GLY A 145 -12.64 -7.05 -13.80
CA GLY A 145 -13.45 -7.14 -15.02
C GLY A 145 -13.53 -8.55 -15.61
N ASP A 146 -14.44 -8.72 -16.55
CA ASP A 146 -14.60 -9.97 -17.29
C ASP A 146 -13.32 -10.31 -18.04
N ARG A 147 -12.94 -11.58 -18.01
CA ARG A 147 -11.72 -12.09 -18.63
C ARG A 147 -11.91 -13.49 -19.17
N GLY A 148 -11.13 -13.89 -20.12
CA GLY A 148 -11.20 -15.24 -20.66
C GLY A 148 -10.20 -15.50 -21.75
N THR A 149 -10.20 -16.77 -22.16
CA THR A 149 -9.56 -17.23 -23.39
C THR A 149 -10.63 -17.65 -24.39
N TYR A 150 -10.37 -17.46 -25.67
CA TYR A 150 -11.25 -17.87 -26.75
C TYR A 150 -10.43 -18.47 -27.89
N GLU A 151 -11.09 -19.26 -28.73
CA GLU A 151 -10.51 -19.76 -29.97
C GLU A 151 -11.41 -19.32 -31.13
N GLU A 152 -10.85 -18.66 -32.12
CA GLU A 152 -11.53 -18.23 -33.32
C GLU A 152 -10.69 -18.59 -34.54
N ASN A 153 -11.26 -19.33 -35.48
CA ASN A 153 -10.59 -19.81 -36.71
C ASN A 153 -9.27 -20.58 -36.44
N GLY A 154 -9.21 -21.35 -35.34
CA GLY A 154 -8.00 -22.09 -34.93
C GLY A 154 -6.91 -21.24 -34.27
N VAL A 155 -7.19 -19.98 -33.96
CA VAL A 155 -6.30 -19.05 -33.26
C VAL A 155 -6.77 -18.84 -31.83
N VAL A 156 -5.88 -19.11 -30.86
CA VAL A 156 -6.16 -18.87 -29.42
C VAL A 156 -5.94 -17.40 -29.10
N GLY A 157 -6.91 -16.78 -28.45
CA GLY A 157 -6.83 -15.42 -27.92
C GLY A 157 -7.19 -15.36 -26.43
N ALA A 158 -6.83 -14.27 -25.78
CA ALA A 158 -7.22 -13.96 -24.42
C ALA A 158 -7.62 -12.48 -24.30
N TYR A 159 -8.49 -12.17 -23.33
CA TYR A 159 -8.91 -10.81 -23.06
C TYR A 159 -9.09 -10.58 -21.56
N ASP A 160 -8.85 -9.35 -21.13
CA ASP A 160 -9.21 -8.78 -19.84
C ASP A 160 -9.92 -7.44 -20.07
N THR A 161 -11.00 -7.16 -19.31
CA THR A 161 -11.84 -6.00 -19.54
C THR A 161 -11.64 -4.92 -18.47
N GLU A 162 -11.28 -3.72 -18.89
CA GLU A 162 -11.30 -2.53 -18.02
C GLU A 162 -12.74 -2.04 -17.88
N ARG A 163 -13.30 -2.14 -16.67
CA ARG A 163 -14.69 -1.77 -16.40
C ARG A 163 -14.83 -1.02 -15.09
N TYR A 164 -15.52 0.12 -15.13
CA TYR A 164 -15.88 0.92 -13.97
C TYR A 164 -17.32 1.42 -14.07
N THR A 165 -18.01 1.43 -12.94
CA THR A 165 -19.31 2.06 -12.77
C THR A 165 -19.17 3.47 -12.20
N TYR A 166 -20.20 4.30 -12.37
CA TYR A 166 -20.26 5.65 -11.82
C TYR A 166 -20.02 5.68 -10.29
N PRO A 167 -20.68 4.83 -9.44
CA PRO A 167 -20.46 4.83 -8.00
C PRO A 167 -19.01 4.47 -7.58
N GLU A 168 -18.37 3.51 -8.27
CA GLU A 168 -17.00 3.11 -8.02
C GLU A 168 -16.04 4.27 -8.24
N ILE A 169 -16.17 4.97 -9.36
CA ILE A 169 -15.34 6.14 -9.65
C ILE A 169 -15.65 7.27 -8.66
N LYS A 170 -16.92 7.53 -8.38
CA LYS A 170 -17.35 8.64 -7.51
C LYS A 170 -16.76 8.53 -6.11
N ARG A 171 -16.78 7.32 -5.51
CA ARG A 171 -16.25 7.11 -4.15
C ARG A 171 -14.74 7.34 -4.06
N ILE A 172 -13.96 6.85 -5.04
CA ILE A 172 -12.50 7.03 -5.01
C ILE A 172 -12.08 8.45 -5.37
N VAL A 173 -12.75 9.09 -6.30
CA VAL A 173 -12.54 10.51 -6.64
C VAL A 173 -12.80 11.38 -5.42
N ARG A 174 -13.89 11.14 -4.68
CA ARG A 174 -14.19 11.83 -3.44
C ARG A 174 -13.09 11.65 -2.40
N ALA A 175 -12.60 10.42 -2.20
CA ALA A 175 -11.47 10.16 -1.33
C ALA A 175 -10.23 10.97 -1.76
N GLY A 176 -9.92 11.02 -3.05
CA GLY A 176 -8.81 11.84 -3.59
C GLY A 176 -8.94 13.32 -3.19
N PHE A 177 -10.13 13.91 -3.34
CA PHE A 177 -10.39 15.28 -2.91
C PHE A 177 -10.26 15.47 -1.40
N GLU A 178 -10.79 14.54 -0.59
CA GLU A 178 -10.71 14.60 0.88
C GLU A 178 -9.26 14.52 1.38
N TYR A 179 -8.42 13.72 0.73
CA TYR A 179 -6.98 13.69 1.02
C TYR A 179 -6.26 14.94 0.54
N ALA A 180 -6.58 15.46 -0.64
CA ALA A 180 -6.01 16.73 -1.10
C ALA A 180 -6.34 17.89 -0.15
N MET A 181 -7.56 17.94 0.40
CA MET A 181 -7.95 18.94 1.40
C MET A 181 -7.12 18.92 2.69
N LYS A 182 -6.56 17.75 3.04
CA LYS A 182 -5.69 17.57 4.22
C LYS A 182 -4.21 17.82 3.93
N ARG A 183 -3.86 18.08 2.66
CA ARG A 183 -2.50 18.28 2.14
C ARG A 183 -2.41 19.64 1.44
N ASP A 184 -1.60 19.77 0.38
CA ASP A 184 -1.35 21.03 -0.34
C ASP A 184 -2.49 21.47 -1.27
N LYS A 185 -3.63 20.76 -1.23
CA LYS A 185 -4.85 21.05 -2.01
C LYS A 185 -4.63 20.97 -3.53
N ARG A 186 -3.74 20.12 -4.00
CA ARG A 186 -3.51 19.83 -5.40
C ARG A 186 -3.89 18.39 -5.70
N LEU A 187 -4.80 18.17 -6.65
CA LEU A 187 -5.24 16.84 -7.08
C LEU A 187 -4.96 16.65 -8.57
N THR A 188 -4.18 15.64 -8.91
CA THR A 188 -3.97 15.22 -10.30
C THR A 188 -4.78 13.96 -10.58
N CYS A 189 -5.75 14.05 -11.48
CA CYS A 189 -6.44 12.88 -12.02
C CYS A 189 -5.59 12.28 -13.15
N VAL A 190 -5.13 11.04 -12.95
CA VAL A 190 -4.33 10.33 -13.94
C VAL A 190 -5.17 9.27 -14.63
N ASP A 191 -5.19 9.31 -15.96
CA ASP A 191 -6.09 8.51 -16.80
C ASP A 191 -5.51 8.23 -18.19
N LYS A 192 -6.31 7.61 -19.07
CA LYS A 192 -6.04 7.44 -20.51
C LYS A 192 -7.24 7.88 -21.37
N ALA A 193 -7.80 9.05 -21.06
CA ALA A 193 -9.05 9.54 -21.66
C ALA A 193 -8.98 9.78 -23.18
N ASN A 194 -7.79 9.93 -23.76
CA ASN A 194 -7.61 9.99 -25.22
C ASN A 194 -7.92 8.65 -25.91
N VAL A 195 -7.98 7.52 -25.17
CA VAL A 195 -8.25 6.18 -25.71
C VAL A 195 -9.45 5.52 -25.05
N LEU A 196 -9.51 5.50 -23.69
CA LEU A 196 -10.45 4.68 -22.93
C LEU A 196 -11.74 5.43 -22.58
N ASP A 197 -12.89 4.76 -22.79
CA ASP A 197 -14.20 5.28 -22.37
C ASP A 197 -14.33 5.35 -20.85
N SER A 198 -13.80 4.37 -20.11
CA SER A 198 -13.75 4.40 -18.66
C SER A 198 -13.03 5.65 -18.14
N SER A 199 -11.90 6.02 -18.74
CA SER A 199 -11.15 7.23 -18.39
C SER A 199 -11.91 8.53 -18.72
N ARG A 200 -12.70 8.57 -19.79
CA ARG A 200 -13.58 9.71 -20.08
C ARG A 200 -14.68 9.87 -19.03
N LEU A 201 -15.22 8.75 -18.53
CA LEU A 201 -16.16 8.77 -17.40
C LEU A 201 -15.49 9.27 -16.12
N TRP A 202 -14.24 8.85 -15.85
CA TRP A 202 -13.45 9.35 -14.71
C TRP A 202 -13.33 10.89 -14.72
N ARG A 203 -12.91 11.49 -15.83
CA ARG A 203 -12.82 12.95 -15.96
C ARG A 203 -14.14 13.64 -15.72
N LYS A 204 -15.23 13.13 -16.27
CA LYS A 204 -16.58 13.66 -16.07
C LYS A 204 -16.92 13.71 -14.57
N ILE A 205 -16.67 12.61 -13.85
CA ILE A 205 -16.99 12.50 -12.42
C ILE A 205 -16.06 13.40 -11.56
N VAL A 206 -14.79 13.55 -11.95
CA VAL A 206 -13.89 14.50 -11.30
C VAL A 206 -14.39 15.92 -11.44
N GLU A 207 -14.80 16.35 -12.65
CA GLU A 207 -15.37 17.69 -12.87
C GLU A 207 -16.66 17.92 -12.08
N GLU A 208 -17.55 16.91 -12.00
CA GLU A 208 -18.76 16.99 -11.19
C GLU A 208 -18.43 17.13 -9.68
N THR A 209 -17.44 16.36 -9.20
CA THR A 209 -17.07 16.36 -7.76
C THR A 209 -16.29 17.60 -7.35
N LYS A 210 -15.51 18.19 -8.26
CA LYS A 210 -14.75 19.42 -8.04
C LYS A 210 -15.59 20.58 -7.52
N ALA A 211 -16.87 20.62 -7.89
CA ALA A 211 -17.80 21.66 -7.41
C ALA A 211 -17.96 21.65 -5.88
N ASP A 212 -17.83 20.49 -5.24
CA ASP A 212 -17.93 20.30 -3.79
C ASP A 212 -16.64 20.71 -3.06
N TYR A 213 -15.51 20.86 -3.78
CA TYR A 213 -14.16 21.13 -3.23
C TYR A 213 -13.49 22.32 -3.93
N PRO A 214 -14.05 23.54 -3.86
CA PRO A 214 -13.55 24.71 -4.61
C PRO A 214 -12.14 25.16 -4.19
N GLN A 215 -11.59 24.66 -3.08
CA GLN A 215 -10.24 24.96 -2.62
C GLN A 215 -9.17 24.08 -3.24
N VAL A 216 -9.57 22.98 -3.91
CA VAL A 216 -8.63 22.02 -4.50
C VAL A 216 -8.35 22.41 -5.95
N GLU A 217 -7.07 22.60 -6.26
CA GLU A 217 -6.58 22.75 -7.63
C GLU A 217 -6.56 21.39 -8.31
N VAL A 218 -7.30 21.23 -9.41
CA VAL A 218 -7.41 19.97 -10.14
C VAL A 218 -6.68 20.06 -11.47
N SER A 219 -5.80 19.08 -11.71
CA SER A 219 -5.12 18.87 -12.98
C SER A 219 -5.43 17.50 -13.57
N TYR A 220 -5.23 17.34 -14.87
CA TYR A 220 -5.43 16.09 -15.59
C TYR A 220 -4.17 15.70 -16.34
N MET A 221 -3.80 14.42 -16.24
CA MET A 221 -2.62 13.92 -16.92
C MET A 221 -2.87 12.52 -17.47
N TYR A 222 -2.42 12.26 -18.70
CA TYR A 222 -2.40 10.90 -19.21
C TYR A 222 -1.35 10.07 -18.48
N VAL A 223 -1.64 8.80 -18.25
CA VAL A 223 -0.80 7.90 -17.45
C VAL A 223 0.64 7.80 -17.97
N ASP A 224 0.82 7.75 -19.29
CA ASP A 224 2.14 7.72 -19.93
C ASP A 224 2.94 9.01 -19.70
N ASN A 225 2.27 10.17 -19.70
CA ASN A 225 2.91 11.42 -19.33
C ASN A 225 3.18 11.49 -17.82
N CYS A 226 2.29 10.96 -16.98
CA CYS A 226 2.49 10.92 -15.54
C CYS A 226 3.74 10.11 -15.17
N ALA A 227 3.95 8.94 -15.79
CA ALA A 227 5.15 8.14 -15.62
C ALA A 227 6.42 8.93 -15.97
N MET A 228 6.43 9.64 -17.09
CA MET A 228 7.57 10.51 -17.43
C MET A 228 7.78 11.66 -16.43
N GLN A 229 6.68 12.25 -15.94
CA GLN A 229 6.74 13.40 -15.03
C GLN A 229 7.13 13.01 -13.61
N LEU A 230 6.81 11.82 -13.15
CA LEU A 230 7.30 11.29 -11.87
C LEU A 230 8.83 11.27 -11.83
N VAL A 231 9.48 10.89 -12.92
CA VAL A 231 10.94 10.90 -13.04
C VAL A 231 11.52 12.31 -13.27
N ARG A 232 10.82 13.15 -14.05
CA ARG A 232 11.35 14.45 -14.52
C ARG A 232 11.08 15.60 -13.55
N ASN A 233 9.90 15.63 -12.95
CA ASN A 233 9.43 16.71 -12.07
C ASN A 233 8.42 16.18 -11.04
N PRO A 234 8.84 15.28 -10.12
CA PRO A 234 7.92 14.65 -9.16
C PRO A 234 7.28 15.66 -8.19
N ASN A 235 7.94 16.76 -7.87
CA ASN A 235 7.46 17.79 -6.94
C ASN A 235 6.22 18.57 -7.42
N GLN A 236 5.81 18.39 -8.68
CA GLN A 236 4.55 18.96 -9.16
C GLN A 236 3.32 18.25 -8.55
N PHE A 237 3.49 17.00 -8.10
CA PHE A 237 2.40 16.21 -7.56
C PHE A 237 2.26 16.41 -6.04
N ASP A 238 1.02 16.36 -5.55
CA ASP A 238 0.65 16.28 -4.14
C ASP A 238 -0.21 15.02 -3.93
N VAL A 239 -1.43 15.01 -4.49
CA VAL A 239 -2.29 13.84 -4.52
C VAL A 239 -2.57 13.42 -5.96
N ILE A 240 -2.37 12.15 -6.25
CA ILE A 240 -2.75 11.53 -7.52
C ILE A 240 -3.94 10.61 -7.27
N VAL A 241 -5.04 10.78 -8.01
CA VAL A 241 -6.15 9.82 -8.03
C VAL A 241 -6.20 9.11 -9.37
N THR A 242 -6.32 7.77 -9.35
CA THR A 242 -6.25 6.97 -10.57
C THR A 242 -6.90 5.60 -10.43
N SER A 243 -7.06 4.91 -11.58
CA SER A 243 -7.61 3.56 -11.66
C SER A 243 -6.70 2.50 -11.04
N ASN A 244 -7.22 1.28 -10.92
CA ASN A 244 -6.54 0.16 -10.28
C ASN A 244 -5.17 -0.13 -10.90
N ILE A 245 -5.11 -0.46 -12.19
CA ILE A 245 -3.85 -0.83 -12.85
C ILE A 245 -2.88 0.36 -12.98
N PHE A 246 -3.37 1.56 -13.27
CA PHE A 246 -2.50 2.73 -13.38
C PHE A 246 -1.91 3.10 -12.02
N GLY A 247 -2.71 3.01 -10.95
CA GLY A 247 -2.25 3.24 -9.59
C GLY A 247 -1.23 2.22 -9.10
N ASP A 248 -1.36 0.96 -9.53
CA ASP A 248 -0.38 -0.09 -9.25
C ASP A 248 0.99 0.25 -9.84
N ILE A 249 1.02 0.50 -11.15
CA ILE A 249 2.27 0.77 -11.89
C ILE A 249 2.92 2.08 -11.41
N LEU A 250 2.15 3.16 -11.31
CA LEU A 250 2.70 4.48 -10.94
C LEU A 250 3.19 4.52 -9.49
N SER A 251 2.57 3.77 -8.57
CA SER A 251 3.05 3.75 -7.19
C SER A 251 4.35 2.96 -7.05
N ASP A 252 4.55 1.89 -7.83
CA ASP A 252 5.80 1.16 -7.84
C ASP A 252 6.92 2.00 -8.48
N GLU A 253 6.63 2.75 -9.54
CA GLU A 253 7.56 3.73 -10.10
C GLU A 253 7.92 4.82 -9.08
N ALA A 254 6.94 5.42 -8.43
CA ALA A 254 7.15 6.43 -7.39
C ALA A 254 7.96 5.88 -6.21
N SER A 255 7.82 4.58 -5.91
CA SER A 255 8.59 3.91 -4.89
C SER A 255 10.08 3.88 -5.20
N MET A 256 10.41 3.56 -6.42
CA MET A 256 11.82 3.54 -6.86
C MET A 256 12.44 4.93 -6.83
N ILE A 257 11.65 5.97 -7.09
CA ILE A 257 12.09 7.37 -6.97
C ILE A 257 12.42 7.73 -5.51
N SER A 258 11.68 7.18 -4.54
CA SER A 258 11.93 7.42 -3.12
C SER A 258 13.17 6.69 -2.56
N GLY A 259 13.76 5.77 -3.33
CA GLY A 259 15.03 5.11 -3.04
C GLY A 259 14.92 3.71 -2.46
N SER A 260 13.73 3.27 -2.01
CA SER A 260 13.53 1.88 -1.54
C SER A 260 12.07 1.46 -1.48
N ILE A 261 11.77 0.32 -2.08
CA ILE A 261 10.47 -0.34 -1.94
C ILE A 261 10.22 -0.83 -0.49
N GLY A 262 11.28 -1.10 0.28
CA GLY A 262 11.23 -1.50 1.69
C GLY A 262 10.73 -0.40 2.63
N MET A 263 10.61 0.83 2.16
CA MET A 263 10.10 1.98 2.92
C MET A 263 8.63 2.30 2.67
N LEU A 264 7.96 1.56 1.78
CA LEU A 264 6.65 1.96 1.29
C LEU A 264 5.51 1.24 2.02
N ALA A 265 4.87 2.01 2.87
CA ALA A 265 3.63 1.64 3.52
C ALA A 265 2.42 1.73 2.58
N SER A 266 1.38 0.99 2.88
CA SER A 266 0.07 1.19 2.26
C SER A 266 -1.10 0.95 3.22
N ALA A 267 -2.22 1.59 2.90
CA ALA A 267 -3.50 1.39 3.56
C ALA A 267 -4.57 1.13 2.51
N SER A 268 -5.29 0.04 2.64
CA SER A 268 -6.46 -0.28 1.84
C SER A 268 -7.72 -0.05 2.68
N LEU A 269 -8.51 0.97 2.35
CA LEU A 269 -9.59 1.48 3.19
C LEU A 269 -10.97 1.14 2.61
N ALA A 270 -11.88 0.75 3.49
CA ALA A 270 -13.31 0.66 3.22
C ALA A 270 -13.99 2.01 3.46
N GLU A 271 -15.31 2.04 3.32
CA GLU A 271 -16.10 3.18 3.78
C GLU A 271 -16.06 3.26 5.31
N GLY A 272 -15.88 4.46 5.87
CA GLY A 272 -15.69 4.65 7.31
C GLY A 272 -14.21 4.63 7.71
N THR A 273 -13.88 3.87 8.78
CA THR A 273 -12.53 3.84 9.35
C THR A 273 -11.84 2.49 9.23
N PHE A 274 -12.54 1.46 8.76
CA PHE A 274 -11.97 0.11 8.62
C PHE A 274 -10.93 0.07 7.50
N GLY A 275 -9.81 -0.61 7.74
CA GLY A 275 -8.73 -0.77 6.77
C GLY A 275 -7.88 -2.01 6.94
N LEU A 276 -7.21 -2.38 5.85
CA LEU A 276 -6.14 -3.36 5.80
C LEU A 276 -4.83 -2.62 5.52
N TYR A 277 -3.81 -2.94 6.28
CA TYR A 277 -2.51 -2.26 6.29
C TYR A 277 -1.41 -3.25 5.96
N GLU A 278 -0.66 -2.97 4.90
CA GLU A 278 0.35 -3.87 4.34
C GLU A 278 1.49 -3.07 3.72
N PRO A 279 2.75 -3.58 3.70
CA PRO A 279 3.79 -2.99 2.87
C PRO A 279 3.47 -3.20 1.38
N ILE A 280 4.02 -2.35 0.50
CA ILE A 280 3.80 -2.48 -0.95
C ILE A 280 4.65 -3.61 -1.56
N HIS A 281 5.83 -3.89 -0.99
CA HIS A 281 6.73 -4.93 -1.47
C HIS A 281 6.15 -6.35 -1.35
N GLY A 282 6.68 -7.29 -2.13
CA GLY A 282 6.31 -8.70 -2.11
C GLY A 282 6.94 -9.50 -0.96
N SER A 283 6.84 -10.80 -1.07
CA SER A 283 7.26 -11.78 -0.05
C SER A 283 8.76 -12.08 0.01
N ALA A 284 9.56 -11.62 -0.97
CA ALA A 284 11.01 -11.80 -1.08
C ALA A 284 11.50 -13.19 -0.58
N PRO A 285 11.07 -14.28 -1.22
CA PRO A 285 11.30 -15.64 -0.72
C PRO A 285 12.77 -16.04 -0.66
N ASP A 286 13.63 -15.36 -1.41
CA ASP A 286 15.08 -15.57 -1.47
C ASP A 286 15.80 -15.12 -0.18
N ILE A 287 15.25 -14.17 0.57
CA ILE A 287 15.81 -13.67 1.84
C ILE A 287 14.95 -14.05 3.06
N ALA A 288 13.86 -14.76 2.87
CA ALA A 288 12.95 -15.15 3.94
C ALA A 288 13.64 -15.96 5.03
N GLY A 289 13.38 -15.62 6.30
CA GLY A 289 13.97 -16.27 7.47
C GLY A 289 15.44 -15.94 7.72
N GLN A 290 16.04 -15.01 6.96
CA GLN A 290 17.46 -14.65 7.09
C GLN A 290 17.68 -13.38 7.95
N GLY A 291 16.59 -12.72 8.39
CA GLY A 291 16.66 -11.48 9.17
C GLY A 291 17.32 -10.31 8.42
N LYS A 292 17.16 -10.28 7.09
CA LYS A 292 17.75 -9.26 6.22
C LYS A 292 16.77 -8.20 5.76
N ALA A 293 15.48 -8.55 5.67
CA ALA A 293 14.44 -7.67 5.16
C ALA A 293 14.25 -6.42 6.03
N ASP A 294 14.04 -5.28 5.39
CA ASP A 294 13.66 -4.04 6.07
C ASP A 294 12.22 -4.14 6.61
N PRO A 295 11.95 -3.98 7.92
CA PRO A 295 10.60 -4.03 8.47
C PRO A 295 9.89 -2.67 8.43
N LEU A 296 10.55 -1.60 7.98
CA LEU A 296 10.07 -0.22 8.14
C LEU A 296 8.80 0.06 7.37
N ALA A 297 8.61 -0.52 6.17
CA ALA A 297 7.35 -0.39 5.43
C ALA A 297 6.16 -0.94 6.21
N THR A 298 6.32 -2.09 6.87
CA THR A 298 5.25 -2.70 7.68
C THR A 298 5.01 -1.88 8.96
N ILE A 299 6.06 -1.37 9.60
CA ILE A 299 5.97 -0.48 10.76
C ILE A 299 5.23 0.82 10.40
N LEU A 300 5.56 1.42 9.27
CA LEU A 300 4.87 2.62 8.75
C LEU A 300 3.42 2.31 8.35
N SER A 301 3.12 1.10 7.84
CA SER A 301 1.74 0.65 7.63
C SER A 301 0.97 0.55 8.94
N GLY A 302 1.63 0.10 10.02
CA GLY A 302 1.10 0.15 11.39
C GLY A 302 0.82 1.58 11.86
N ALA A 303 1.70 2.54 11.57
CA ALA A 303 1.46 3.96 11.85
C ALA A 303 0.26 4.50 11.06
N MET A 304 0.10 4.11 9.79
CA MET A 304 -1.10 4.45 9.00
C MET A 304 -2.37 3.86 9.63
N MET A 305 -2.33 2.65 10.19
CA MET A 305 -3.45 2.03 10.91
C MET A 305 -3.85 2.85 12.15
N LEU A 306 -2.87 3.29 12.94
CA LEU A 306 -3.11 4.17 14.08
C LEU A 306 -3.78 5.48 13.64
N ARG A 307 -3.32 6.07 12.53
CA ARG A 307 -3.80 7.34 11.99
C ARG A 307 -5.21 7.24 11.41
N TYR A 308 -5.45 6.26 10.52
CA TYR A 308 -6.67 6.23 9.70
C TYR A 308 -7.81 5.43 10.33
N THR A 309 -7.52 4.30 10.99
CA THR A 309 -8.55 3.50 11.65
C THR A 309 -8.81 3.96 13.08
N PHE A 310 -7.75 4.14 13.88
CA PHE A 310 -7.91 4.35 15.32
C PHE A 310 -7.91 5.83 15.74
N GLY A 311 -7.48 6.74 14.87
CA GLY A 311 -7.42 8.17 15.18
C GLY A 311 -6.35 8.54 16.22
N GLU A 312 -5.38 7.65 16.48
CA GLU A 312 -4.27 7.84 17.41
C GLU A 312 -3.13 8.62 16.70
N MET A 313 -3.39 9.89 16.39
CA MET A 313 -2.53 10.74 15.55
C MET A 313 -1.13 10.96 16.14
N GLU A 314 -1.04 11.18 17.46
CA GLU A 314 0.24 11.42 18.16
C GLU A 314 1.10 10.15 18.16
N ALA A 315 0.50 8.99 18.37
CA ALA A 315 1.19 7.71 18.34
C ALA A 315 1.71 7.39 16.92
N ALA A 316 0.88 7.64 15.90
CA ALA A 316 1.28 7.47 14.50
C ALA A 316 2.48 8.37 14.15
N GLN A 317 2.44 9.65 14.53
CA GLN A 317 3.55 10.58 14.28
C GLN A 317 4.81 10.17 15.04
N ALA A 318 4.69 9.71 16.28
CA ALA A 318 5.85 9.25 17.06
C ALA A 318 6.54 8.04 16.40
N ILE A 319 5.79 7.12 15.80
CA ILE A 319 6.37 6.01 15.03
C ILE A 319 7.10 6.52 13.79
N GLU A 320 6.49 7.43 13.03
CA GLU A 320 7.10 8.02 11.83
C GLU A 320 8.42 8.75 12.19
N ASP A 321 8.43 9.53 13.28
CA ASP A 321 9.62 10.23 13.76
C ASP A 321 10.70 9.24 14.26
N ALA A 322 10.31 8.15 14.92
CA ALA A 322 11.23 7.10 15.35
C ALA A 322 11.88 6.37 14.15
N VAL A 323 11.12 6.14 13.07
CA VAL A 323 11.65 5.59 11.82
C VAL A 323 12.66 6.54 11.18
N ASP A 324 12.33 7.83 11.05
CA ASP A 324 13.26 8.86 10.56
C ASP A 324 14.56 8.86 11.37
N GLN A 325 14.44 8.82 12.70
CA GLN A 325 15.60 8.81 13.60
C GLN A 325 16.40 7.50 13.50
N ALA A 326 15.77 6.33 13.39
CA ALA A 326 16.45 5.05 13.19
C ALA A 326 17.29 5.04 11.91
N LEU A 327 16.75 5.61 10.84
CA LEU A 327 17.44 5.75 9.56
C LEU A 327 18.67 6.67 9.60
N THR A 328 18.83 7.53 10.59
CA THR A 328 20.10 8.27 10.79
C THR A 328 21.20 7.43 11.42
N GLN A 329 20.90 6.24 11.94
CA GLN A 329 21.80 5.43 12.74
C GLN A 329 22.17 4.09 12.09
N ALA A 330 21.22 3.44 11.42
CA ALA A 330 21.35 2.05 10.99
C ALA A 330 20.65 1.75 9.66
N ARG A 331 21.07 0.64 9.03
CA ARG A 331 20.49 0.11 7.77
C ARG A 331 20.37 -1.41 7.85
N THR A 332 19.29 -1.95 7.35
CA THR A 332 19.18 -3.37 7.02
C THR A 332 19.97 -3.67 5.74
N PRO A 333 20.32 -4.95 5.47
CA PRO A 333 21.15 -5.30 4.30
C PRO A 333 20.59 -4.88 2.94
N ASP A 334 19.28 -4.83 2.80
CA ASP A 334 18.56 -4.47 1.56
C ASP A 334 18.56 -2.96 1.25
N ILE A 335 18.76 -2.12 2.28
CA ILE A 335 18.92 -0.66 2.15
C ILE A 335 20.30 -0.18 2.62
N TYR A 336 21.31 -1.07 2.65
CA TYR A 336 22.61 -0.77 3.20
C TYR A 336 23.36 0.32 2.41
N GLU A 337 23.94 1.23 3.14
CA GLU A 337 24.84 2.29 2.67
C GLU A 337 26.07 2.36 3.57
N GLU A 338 27.24 2.60 2.96
CA GLU A 338 28.51 2.72 3.72
C GLU A 338 28.44 3.89 4.71
N GLY A 339 28.94 3.67 5.93
CA GLY A 339 28.92 4.66 7.01
C GLY A 339 27.81 4.46 8.03
N PHE A 340 26.80 3.61 7.73
CA PHE A 340 25.75 3.27 8.67
C PHE A 340 26.01 1.92 9.35
N ARG A 341 25.47 1.75 10.56
CA ARG A 341 25.54 0.48 11.29
C ARG A 341 24.64 -0.55 10.58
N PRO A 342 25.19 -1.70 10.13
CA PRO A 342 24.34 -2.78 9.62
C PRO A 342 23.57 -3.43 10.77
N VAL A 343 22.28 -3.71 10.53
CA VAL A 343 21.39 -4.34 11.50
C VAL A 343 20.52 -5.38 10.82
N THR A 344 20.05 -6.37 11.59
CA THR A 344 19.06 -7.34 11.15
C THR A 344 17.66 -6.74 11.20
N THR A 345 16.66 -7.41 10.57
CA THR A 345 15.24 -7.10 10.67
C THR A 345 14.81 -6.86 12.11
N ALA A 346 15.13 -7.79 13.02
CA ALA A 346 14.77 -7.69 14.44
C ALA A 346 15.46 -6.52 15.14
N GLN A 347 16.74 -6.28 14.85
CA GLN A 347 17.47 -5.16 15.44
C GLN A 347 16.96 -3.80 14.96
N MET A 348 16.44 -3.71 13.73
CA MET A 348 15.81 -2.49 13.24
C MET A 348 14.49 -2.23 13.99
N GLY A 349 13.66 -3.25 14.17
CA GLY A 349 12.44 -3.14 14.97
C GLY A 349 12.72 -2.75 16.44
N ASP A 350 13.76 -3.36 17.07
CA ASP A 350 14.20 -2.99 18.41
C ASP A 350 14.67 -1.54 18.49
N LEU A 351 15.39 -1.06 17.45
CA LEU A 351 15.85 0.32 17.38
C LEU A 351 14.67 1.30 17.31
N VAL A 352 13.70 1.06 16.42
CA VAL A 352 12.50 1.92 16.30
C VAL A 352 11.69 1.91 17.60
N ALA A 353 11.44 0.74 18.20
CA ALA A 353 10.73 0.64 19.48
C ALA A 353 11.46 1.35 20.62
N GLY A 354 12.81 1.35 20.62
CA GLY A 354 13.62 2.03 21.60
C GLY A 354 13.67 3.55 21.46
N LEU A 355 13.29 4.09 20.31
CA LEU A 355 13.20 5.53 20.02
C LEU A 355 11.82 6.12 20.33
N LEU A 356 10.80 5.29 20.53
CA LEU A 356 9.49 5.70 21.02
C LEU A 356 9.53 6.06 22.51
#